data_fe71c8e21c52603eb8ce78bd3c50c371
#
_entry.id   fe71c8e21c52603eb8ce78bd3c50c371
#
_cell.length_a   1.000
_cell.length_b   1.000
_cell.length_c   1.000
_cell.angle_alpha   90.00
_cell.angle_beta   90.00
_cell.angle_gamma   90.00
#
_symmetry.space_group_name_H-M   'P 1'
#
loop_
_entity.id
_entity.type
_entity.pdbx_description
1 polymer ?
#
loop_
_entity_poly.entity_id
_entity_poly.type
_entity_poly.pdbx_seq_one_letter_code
_entity_poly.pdbx_strand_id
1 'polypeptide(L)'
;MNKQQKVEYLRHLRAELTFFVSATLDDAMQRLENADGRSSDGMTVPIIIHPAFFKGKKPTSTIFPNGEIVPTATWKKVVQAVLDDALRDESRKQQLLSLRGRVLGRNRAILGADPCDMDQPLRISEGLYLETKYDTQTLLYVLIERVLTPIGYDPIGIRIVLRP
;
A
#
# COMPACT_ATOMS: atom_id res chain seq x y z
N MET A 1 -28.88 16.32 -9.41
CA MET A 1 -27.98 16.54 -10.55
C MET A 1 -28.72 16.16 -11.83
N ASN A 2 -28.89 17.13 -12.74
CA ASN A 2 -29.59 16.90 -14.02
C ASN A 2 -28.66 16.16 -15.03
N LYS A 3 -29.22 15.72 -16.17
CA LYS A 3 -28.49 14.95 -17.19
C LYS A 3 -27.23 15.70 -17.72
N GLN A 4 -27.33 17.00 -17.85
CA GLN A 4 -26.25 17.85 -18.34
C GLN A 4 -25.09 17.95 -17.33
N GLN A 5 -25.40 18.13 -16.05
CA GLN A 5 -24.41 18.12 -14.96
C GLN A 5 -23.70 16.78 -14.83
N LYS A 6 -24.41 15.66 -15.05
CA LYS A 6 -23.79 14.32 -15.04
C LYS A 6 -22.80 14.15 -16.20
N VAL A 7 -23.15 14.64 -17.39
CA VAL A 7 -22.26 14.57 -18.56
C VAL A 7 -21.01 15.41 -18.34
N GLU A 8 -21.15 16.62 -17.78
CA GLU A 8 -20.03 17.52 -17.49
C GLU A 8 -19.11 16.95 -16.42
N TYR A 9 -19.67 16.39 -15.37
CA TYR A 9 -18.93 15.67 -14.33
C TYR A 9 -18.11 14.49 -14.92
N LEU A 10 -18.72 13.67 -15.78
CA LEU A 10 -18.04 12.55 -16.41
C LEU A 10 -16.94 13.01 -17.39
N ARG A 11 -17.11 14.14 -18.07
CA ARG A 11 -16.06 14.74 -18.92
C ARG A 11 -14.88 15.20 -18.08
N HIS A 12 -15.14 15.86 -16.96
CA HIS A 12 -14.11 16.32 -16.03
C HIS A 12 -13.33 15.12 -15.45
N LEU A 13 -14.04 14.13 -14.94
CA LEU A 13 -13.45 12.89 -14.42
C LEU A 13 -12.57 12.17 -15.48
N ARG A 14 -13.04 12.12 -16.73
CA ARG A 14 -12.27 11.56 -17.85
C ARG A 14 -10.99 12.35 -18.10
N ALA A 15 -11.05 13.67 -18.07
CA ALA A 15 -9.88 14.55 -18.29
C ALA A 15 -8.84 14.35 -17.16
N GLU A 16 -9.28 14.29 -15.91
CA GLU A 16 -8.41 14.02 -14.76
C GLU A 16 -7.76 12.64 -14.84
N LEU A 17 -8.53 11.60 -15.15
CA LEU A 17 -8.02 10.24 -15.33
C LEU A 17 -7.01 10.15 -16.49
N THR A 18 -7.29 10.82 -17.60
CA THR A 18 -6.38 10.85 -18.76
C THR A 18 -5.07 11.56 -18.40
N PHE A 19 -5.14 12.68 -17.70
CA PHE A 19 -3.98 13.41 -17.22
C PHE A 19 -3.14 12.57 -16.27
N PHE A 20 -3.78 11.90 -15.31
CA PHE A 20 -3.11 11.03 -14.33
C PHE A 20 -2.43 9.83 -15.01
N VAL A 21 -3.13 9.18 -15.96
CA VAL A 21 -2.56 8.03 -16.70
C VAL A 21 -1.39 8.48 -17.59
N SER A 22 -1.51 9.64 -18.27
CA SER A 22 -0.41 10.17 -19.09
C SER A 22 0.80 10.52 -18.24
N ALA A 23 0.62 11.21 -17.11
CA ALA A 23 1.72 11.58 -16.23
C ALA A 23 2.45 10.36 -15.66
N THR A 24 1.71 9.29 -15.33
CA THR A 24 2.33 8.03 -14.84
C THR A 24 3.04 7.26 -15.94
N LEU A 25 2.54 7.29 -17.17
CA LEU A 25 3.19 6.68 -18.33
C LEU A 25 4.45 7.44 -18.73
N ASP A 26 4.41 8.77 -18.75
CA ASP A 26 5.57 9.62 -19.08
C ASP A 26 6.69 9.44 -18.06
N ASP A 27 6.36 9.37 -16.76
CA ASP A 27 7.33 9.07 -15.71
C ASP A 27 7.91 7.65 -15.84
N ALA A 28 7.09 6.66 -16.20
CA ALA A 28 7.55 5.30 -16.45
C ALA A 28 8.46 5.21 -17.71
N MET A 29 8.10 5.92 -18.78
CA MET A 29 8.91 5.98 -20.01
C MET A 29 10.26 6.68 -19.77
N GLN A 30 10.26 7.81 -19.06
CA GLN A 30 11.47 8.53 -18.71
C GLN A 30 12.42 7.72 -17.83
N ARG A 31 11.88 6.84 -16.99
CA ARG A 31 12.69 5.90 -16.19
C ARG A 31 13.27 4.77 -17.02
N LEU A 32 12.52 4.25 -17.99
CA LEU A 32 13.03 3.25 -18.93
C LEU A 32 14.16 3.82 -19.80
N GLU A 33 14.01 5.05 -20.28
CA GLU A 33 15.06 5.74 -21.06
C GLU A 33 16.33 6.03 -20.22
N ASN A 34 16.17 6.31 -18.92
CA ASN A 34 17.29 6.53 -18.01
C ASN A 34 17.90 5.21 -17.48
N ALA A 35 17.26 4.06 -17.69
CA ALA A 35 17.72 2.76 -17.20
C ALA A 35 18.76 2.08 -18.10
N ASP A 36 19.04 2.62 -19.28
CA ASP A 36 20.03 2.05 -20.21
C ASP A 36 21.50 2.16 -19.74
N GLY A 37 21.74 2.59 -18.51
CA GLY A 37 23.07 2.85 -17.98
C GLY A 37 23.53 2.07 -16.74
N ARG A 38 22.66 1.27 -16.06
CA ARG A 38 23.12 0.50 -14.88
C ARG A 38 22.37 -0.82 -14.71
N SER A 39 23.09 -1.87 -14.98
CA SER A 39 22.73 -3.27 -14.73
C SER A 39 22.44 -3.58 -13.25
N SER A 40 21.54 -4.52 -13.04
CA SER A 40 21.23 -5.29 -11.82
C SER A 40 20.22 -4.75 -10.83
N ASP A 41 19.50 -3.68 -11.10
CA ASP A 41 18.48 -3.22 -10.17
C ASP A 41 17.12 -3.90 -10.45
N GLY A 42 16.55 -4.48 -9.39
CA GLY A 42 15.22 -5.10 -9.45
C GLY A 42 14.15 -4.12 -9.91
N MET A 43 13.07 -4.65 -10.46
CA MET A 43 11.94 -3.86 -10.95
C MET A 43 11.35 -3.02 -9.82
N THR A 44 11.20 -1.71 -10.03
CA THR A 44 10.52 -0.81 -9.10
C THR A 44 9.07 -0.58 -9.54
N VAL A 45 8.12 -0.85 -8.65
CA VAL A 45 6.68 -0.86 -8.95
C VAL A 45 5.90 -0.08 -7.89
N PRO A 46 4.88 0.73 -8.25
CA PRO A 46 4.00 1.35 -7.27
C PRO A 46 3.25 0.30 -6.44
N ILE A 47 3.15 0.53 -5.11
CA ILE A 47 2.42 -0.40 -4.23
C ILE A 47 0.92 -0.47 -4.55
N ILE A 48 0.36 0.59 -5.13
CA ILE A 48 -1.05 0.70 -5.49
C ILE A 48 -1.45 -0.08 -6.75
N ILE A 49 -0.49 -0.69 -7.45
CA ILE A 49 -0.82 -1.58 -8.57
C ILE A 49 -1.66 -2.76 -8.06
N HIS A 50 -2.47 -3.34 -8.93
CA HIS A 50 -3.34 -4.45 -8.53
C HIS A 50 -2.57 -5.53 -7.76
N PRO A 51 -3.00 -5.92 -6.56
CA PRO A 51 -2.23 -6.80 -5.66
C PRO A 51 -1.82 -8.15 -6.27
N ALA A 52 -2.60 -8.66 -7.23
CA ALA A 52 -2.26 -9.91 -7.94
C ALA A 52 -0.93 -9.84 -8.71
N PHE A 53 -0.48 -8.64 -9.08
CA PHE A 53 0.81 -8.43 -9.74
C PHE A 53 1.99 -8.92 -8.88
N PHE A 54 1.87 -8.81 -7.57
CA PHE A 54 2.93 -9.16 -6.62
C PHE A 54 2.99 -10.65 -6.28
N LYS A 55 2.04 -11.44 -6.75
CA LYS A 55 2.01 -12.89 -6.47
C LYS A 55 3.29 -13.56 -6.96
N GLY A 56 3.94 -14.30 -6.05
CA GLY A 56 5.19 -15.01 -6.33
C GLY A 56 6.45 -14.13 -6.41
N LYS A 57 6.30 -12.80 -6.34
CA LYS A 57 7.44 -11.87 -6.34
C LYS A 57 7.94 -11.61 -4.92
N LYS A 58 9.23 -11.27 -4.79
CA LYS A 58 9.88 -10.97 -3.52
C LYS A 58 10.35 -9.52 -3.49
N PRO A 59 9.97 -8.73 -2.47
CA PRO A 59 10.48 -7.38 -2.32
C PRO A 59 11.93 -7.39 -1.83
N THR A 60 12.64 -6.29 -2.09
CA THR A 60 13.98 -6.01 -1.54
C THR A 60 14.00 -4.74 -0.73
N SER A 61 13.27 -3.72 -1.17
CA SER A 61 13.14 -2.45 -0.46
C SER A 61 11.83 -1.75 -0.78
N THR A 62 11.44 -0.85 0.12
CA THR A 62 10.30 0.07 -0.04
C THR A 62 10.84 1.48 -0.13
N ILE A 63 10.38 2.24 -1.12
CA ILE A 63 10.74 3.64 -1.35
C ILE A 63 9.53 4.49 -1.04
N PHE A 64 9.69 5.44 -0.12
CA PHE A 64 8.64 6.39 0.27
C PHE A 64 8.68 7.67 -0.57
N PRO A 65 7.58 8.45 -0.63
CA PRO A 65 7.51 9.69 -1.41
C PRO A 65 8.55 10.74 -1.00
N ASN A 66 8.97 10.74 0.27
CA ASN A 66 10.02 11.63 0.81
C ASN A 66 11.45 11.22 0.39
N GLY A 67 11.61 10.13 -0.39
CA GLY A 67 12.89 9.59 -0.81
C GLY A 67 13.52 8.60 0.19
N GLU A 68 12.91 8.36 1.33
CA GLU A 68 13.37 7.35 2.30
C GLU A 68 13.29 5.95 1.69
N ILE A 69 14.37 5.18 1.81
CA ILE A 69 14.46 3.80 1.33
C ILE A 69 14.64 2.87 2.53
N VAL A 70 13.69 1.97 2.70
CA VAL A 70 13.70 0.99 3.80
C VAL A 70 13.92 -0.41 3.24
N PRO A 71 14.94 -1.16 3.71
CA PRO A 71 15.13 -2.56 3.32
C PRO A 71 13.94 -3.43 3.79
N THR A 72 13.27 -4.09 2.85
CA THR A 72 12.07 -4.90 3.12
C THR A 72 12.13 -6.23 2.37
N ALA A 73 12.93 -7.15 2.86
CA ALA A 73 13.18 -8.45 2.21
C ALA A 73 11.96 -9.41 2.21
N THR A 74 10.87 -9.05 2.86
CA THR A 74 9.62 -9.83 2.92
C THR A 74 8.41 -8.90 2.84
N TRP A 75 7.27 -9.43 2.39
CA TRP A 75 6.01 -8.68 2.36
C TRP A 75 5.55 -8.23 3.74
N LYS A 76 5.80 -9.04 4.78
CA LYS A 76 5.54 -8.65 6.16
C LYS A 76 6.34 -7.41 6.56
N LYS A 77 7.61 -7.29 6.12
CA LYS A 77 8.43 -6.10 6.36
C LYS A 77 7.97 -4.89 5.54
N VAL A 78 7.45 -5.11 4.34
CA VAL A 78 6.79 -4.02 3.58
C VAL A 78 5.61 -3.46 4.34
N VAL A 79 4.72 -4.34 4.82
CA VAL A 79 3.57 -3.96 5.65
C VAL A 79 4.01 -3.20 6.90
N GLN A 80 5.03 -3.69 7.61
CA GLN A 80 5.59 -3.03 8.79
C GLN A 80 6.08 -1.61 8.45
N ALA A 81 6.90 -1.47 7.41
CA ALA A 81 7.47 -0.18 7.03
C ALA A 81 6.39 0.85 6.64
N VAL A 82 5.37 0.42 5.90
CA VAL A 82 4.24 1.30 5.51
C VAL A 82 3.42 1.72 6.73
N LEU A 83 3.17 0.80 7.66
CA LEU A 83 2.45 1.12 8.90
C LEU A 83 3.28 2.02 9.83
N ASP A 84 4.57 1.80 9.93
CA ASP A 84 5.47 2.65 10.71
C ASP A 84 5.45 4.10 10.18
N ASP A 85 5.44 4.27 8.85
CA ASP A 85 5.31 5.60 8.24
C ASP A 85 3.92 6.22 8.49
N ALA A 86 2.86 5.45 8.30
CA ALA A 86 1.49 5.92 8.55
C ALA A 86 1.26 6.36 10.00
N LEU A 87 1.88 5.69 10.95
CA LEU A 87 1.74 5.92 12.39
C LEU A 87 2.68 7.00 12.95
N ARG A 88 3.50 7.64 12.11
CA ARG A 88 4.20 8.89 12.49
C ARG A 88 3.20 10.00 12.79
N ASP A 89 2.01 9.96 12.21
CA ASP A 89 0.89 10.84 12.52
C ASP A 89 0.06 10.27 13.68
N GLU A 90 0.03 10.98 14.80
CA GLU A 90 -0.69 10.53 16.00
C GLU A 90 -2.20 10.43 15.79
N SER A 91 -2.79 11.27 14.94
CA SER A 91 -4.22 11.19 14.60
C SER A 91 -4.54 9.87 13.91
N ARG A 92 -3.72 9.46 12.93
CA ARG A 92 -3.87 8.16 12.25
C ARG A 92 -3.68 6.99 13.20
N LYS A 93 -2.73 7.10 14.13
CA LYS A 93 -2.51 6.09 15.16
C LYS A 93 -3.73 5.91 16.04
N GLN A 94 -4.37 7.00 16.49
CA GLN A 94 -5.61 6.93 17.26
C GLN A 94 -6.77 6.34 16.45
N GLN A 95 -6.88 6.71 15.18
CA GLN A 95 -7.87 6.12 14.28
C GLN A 95 -7.66 4.61 14.11
N LEU A 96 -6.41 4.16 13.94
CA LEU A 96 -6.09 2.74 13.82
C LEU A 96 -6.41 1.97 15.11
N LEU A 97 -6.09 2.54 16.27
CA LEU A 97 -6.46 1.97 17.57
C LEU A 97 -7.98 1.83 17.72
N SER A 98 -8.77 2.79 17.21
CA SER A 98 -10.23 2.73 17.24
C SER A 98 -10.82 1.62 16.35
N LEU A 99 -10.09 1.20 15.33
CA LEU A 99 -10.49 0.09 14.43
C LEU A 99 -10.17 -1.30 15.01
N ARG A 100 -9.43 -1.36 16.09
CA ARG A 100 -9.05 -2.60 16.76
C ARG A 100 -10.29 -3.41 17.15
N GLY A 101 -10.33 -4.68 16.76
CA GLY A 101 -11.48 -5.57 16.95
C GLY A 101 -12.68 -5.30 16.04
N ARG A 102 -12.65 -4.25 15.22
CA ARG A 102 -13.74 -3.92 14.28
C ARG A 102 -13.43 -4.34 12.85
N VAL A 103 -12.15 -4.43 12.48
CA VAL A 103 -11.73 -4.94 11.17
C VAL A 103 -11.67 -6.45 11.26
N LEU A 104 -12.69 -7.10 10.71
CA LEU A 104 -12.87 -8.53 10.80
C LEU A 104 -12.54 -9.21 9.46
N GLY A 105 -11.80 -10.31 9.53
CA GLY A 105 -11.66 -11.27 8.46
C GLY A 105 -12.78 -12.32 8.50
N ARG A 106 -12.63 -13.39 7.74
CA ARG A 106 -13.66 -14.44 7.63
C ARG A 106 -13.90 -15.17 8.97
N ASN A 107 -12.85 -15.47 9.72
CA ASN A 107 -12.93 -16.28 10.93
C ASN A 107 -12.30 -15.62 12.17
N ARG A 108 -11.62 -14.48 12.01
CA ARG A 108 -10.92 -13.79 13.10
C ARG A 108 -10.69 -12.31 12.80
N ALA A 109 -10.31 -11.55 13.82
CA ALA A 109 -9.97 -10.15 13.65
C ALA A 109 -8.69 -9.98 12.80
N ILE A 110 -8.71 -9.00 11.93
CA ILE A 110 -7.55 -8.55 11.15
C ILE A 110 -6.67 -7.64 12.00
N LEU A 111 -7.31 -6.72 12.76
CA LEU A 111 -6.67 -5.86 13.75
C LEU A 111 -7.16 -6.25 15.15
N GLY A 112 -6.25 -6.49 16.07
CA GLY A 112 -6.59 -6.92 17.43
C GLY A 112 -5.65 -6.38 18.49
N ALA A 113 -6.06 -6.56 19.74
CA ALA A 113 -5.30 -6.18 20.93
C ALA A 113 -4.40 -7.31 21.45
N ASP A 114 -4.76 -8.56 21.18
CA ASP A 114 -4.09 -9.74 21.69
C ASP A 114 -3.48 -10.55 20.52
N PRO A 115 -2.16 -10.79 20.54
CA PRO A 115 -1.53 -11.63 19.52
C PRO A 115 -1.97 -13.11 19.60
N CYS A 116 -2.50 -13.58 20.73
CA CYS A 116 -2.96 -14.97 20.90
C CYS A 116 -4.17 -15.29 20.00
N ASP A 117 -4.92 -14.30 19.58
CA ASP A 117 -6.08 -14.46 18.68
C ASP A 117 -5.68 -14.55 17.20
N MET A 118 -4.40 -14.49 16.90
CA MET A 118 -3.85 -14.45 15.53
C MET A 118 -2.90 -15.61 15.27
N ASP A 119 -2.81 -16.01 14.00
CA ASP A 119 -1.87 -17.06 13.58
C ASP A 119 -0.46 -16.51 13.34
N GLN A 120 -0.35 -15.36 12.71
CA GLN A 120 0.91 -14.66 12.44
C GLN A 120 0.79 -13.18 12.78
N PRO A 121 0.76 -12.84 14.08
CA PRO A 121 0.62 -11.45 14.50
C PRO A 121 1.85 -10.62 14.10
N LEU A 122 1.60 -9.43 13.57
CA LEU A 122 2.57 -8.38 13.40
C LEU A 122 2.27 -7.30 14.44
N ARG A 123 3.19 -7.05 15.36
CA ARG A 123 3.06 -5.95 16.29
C ARG A 123 3.25 -4.62 15.57
N ILE A 124 2.24 -3.77 15.61
CA ILE A 124 2.26 -2.43 15.01
C ILE A 124 2.65 -1.40 16.08
N SER A 125 2.00 -1.47 17.23
CA SER A 125 2.29 -0.64 18.40
C SER A 125 1.89 -1.38 19.67
N GLU A 126 2.00 -0.74 20.82
CA GLU A 126 1.54 -1.35 22.08
C GLU A 126 0.03 -1.63 22.01
N GLY A 127 -0.34 -2.88 22.29
CA GLY A 127 -1.73 -3.34 22.24
C GLY A 127 -2.40 -3.25 20.86
N LEU A 128 -1.60 -3.26 19.78
CA LEU A 128 -2.12 -3.26 18.42
C LEU A 128 -1.33 -4.23 17.55
N TYR A 129 -2.04 -5.24 17.02
CA TYR A 129 -1.50 -6.28 16.18
C TYR A 129 -2.31 -6.43 14.91
N LEU A 130 -1.63 -6.79 13.82
CA LEU A 130 -2.21 -7.12 12.53
C LEU A 130 -1.98 -8.59 12.21
N GLU A 131 -3.03 -9.30 11.82
CA GLU A 131 -2.89 -10.65 11.26
C GLU A 131 -2.20 -10.59 9.89
N THR A 132 -1.15 -11.38 9.72
CA THR A 132 -0.37 -11.41 8.47
C THR A 132 -0.29 -12.77 7.80
N LYS A 133 -1.03 -13.76 8.30
CA LYS A 133 -1.10 -15.09 7.66
C LYS A 133 -2.03 -15.07 6.44
N TYR A 134 -1.57 -14.38 5.43
CA TYR A 134 -2.23 -14.27 4.13
C TYR A 134 -1.23 -14.51 3.00
N ASP A 135 -1.70 -14.91 1.83
CA ASP A 135 -0.91 -14.77 0.61
C ASP A 135 -0.63 -13.28 0.32
N THR A 136 0.36 -13.03 -0.54
CA THR A 136 0.82 -11.67 -0.85
C THR A 136 -0.32 -10.77 -1.36
N GLN A 137 -1.17 -11.30 -2.22
CA GLN A 137 -2.28 -10.54 -2.80
C GLN A 137 -3.27 -10.11 -1.72
N THR A 138 -3.69 -11.03 -0.87
CA THR A 138 -4.63 -10.77 0.22
C THR A 138 -4.01 -9.83 1.27
N LEU A 139 -2.73 -10.02 1.61
CA LEU A 139 -2.03 -9.20 2.59
C LEU A 139 -1.97 -7.73 2.14
N LEU A 140 -1.63 -7.47 0.87
CA LEU A 140 -1.58 -6.10 0.33
C LEU A 140 -2.98 -5.50 0.19
N TYR A 141 -3.98 -6.29 -0.21
CA TYR A 141 -5.37 -5.84 -0.21
C TYR A 141 -5.84 -5.42 1.20
N VAL A 142 -5.56 -6.25 2.20
CA VAL A 142 -5.89 -5.95 3.60
C VAL A 142 -5.19 -4.68 4.05
N LEU A 143 -3.90 -4.54 3.77
CA LEU A 143 -3.15 -3.33 4.13
C LEU A 143 -3.80 -2.08 3.53
N ILE A 144 -4.00 -2.04 2.22
CA ILE A 144 -4.45 -0.84 1.51
C ILE A 144 -5.92 -0.55 1.83
N GLU A 145 -6.82 -1.51 1.62
CA GLU A 145 -8.26 -1.27 1.66
C GLU A 145 -8.86 -1.33 3.06
N ARG A 146 -8.30 -2.17 3.93
CA ARG A 146 -8.89 -2.42 5.25
C ARG A 146 -8.19 -1.68 6.39
N VAL A 147 -6.97 -1.24 6.17
CA VAL A 147 -6.14 -0.58 7.20
C VAL A 147 -5.82 0.86 6.83
N LEU A 148 -5.19 1.11 5.68
CA LEU A 148 -4.74 2.45 5.30
C LEU A 148 -5.88 3.37 4.86
N THR A 149 -6.80 2.88 4.05
CA THR A 149 -7.94 3.68 3.58
C THR A 149 -8.80 4.22 4.73
N PRO A 150 -9.20 3.42 5.74
CA PRO A 150 -10.00 3.91 6.87
C PRO A 150 -9.31 4.98 7.71
N ILE A 151 -7.99 5.02 7.77
CA ILE A 151 -7.23 6.02 8.52
C ILE A 151 -6.78 7.22 7.66
N GLY A 152 -7.24 7.29 6.41
CA GLY A 152 -6.93 8.39 5.51
C GLY A 152 -5.45 8.47 5.12
N TYR A 153 -4.72 7.35 5.14
CA TYR A 153 -3.35 7.30 4.64
C TYR A 153 -3.35 6.99 3.15
N ASP A 154 -2.70 7.86 2.37
CA ASP A 154 -2.58 7.70 0.93
C ASP A 154 -1.28 6.96 0.59
N PRO A 155 -1.35 5.73 0.04
CA PRO A 155 -0.17 4.98 -0.38
C PRO A 155 0.39 5.40 -1.75
N ILE A 156 -0.21 6.40 -2.42
CA ILE A 156 0.29 6.93 -3.69
C ILE A 156 1.73 7.44 -3.50
N GLY A 157 2.61 7.04 -4.40
CA GLY A 157 4.03 7.39 -4.34
C GLY A 157 4.91 6.41 -3.59
N ILE A 158 4.36 5.47 -2.82
CA ILE A 158 5.13 4.35 -2.28
C ILE A 158 5.45 3.37 -3.41
N ARG A 159 6.71 3.00 -3.53
CA ARG A 159 7.22 2.07 -4.54
C ARG A 159 7.93 0.89 -3.90
N ILE A 160 7.76 -0.27 -4.49
CA ILE A 160 8.42 -1.51 -4.05
C ILE A 160 9.47 -1.90 -5.07
N VAL A 161 10.68 -2.11 -4.60
CA VAL A 161 11.74 -2.72 -5.40
C VAL A 161 11.63 -4.23 -5.26
N LEU A 162 11.46 -4.90 -6.39
CA LEU A 162 11.33 -6.36 -6.45
C LEU A 162 12.66 -6.98 -6.83
N ARG A 163 12.90 -8.17 -6.31
CA ARG A 163 14.05 -8.98 -6.70
C ARG A 163 13.92 -9.34 -8.19
N PRO A 164 15.04 -9.28 -8.96
CA PRO A 164 15.09 -9.80 -10.33
C PRO A 164 14.61 -11.24 -10.44
#